data_9dd1f8300bdb90fdcfaf220a78e2c36d
#
_entry.id   9dd1f8300bdb90fdcfaf220a78e2c36d
#
_cell.length_a   1.000
_cell.length_b   1.000
_cell.length_c   1.000
_cell.angle_alpha   90.00
_cell.angle_beta   90.00
_cell.angle_gamma   90.00
#
_symmetry.space_group_name_H-M   'P 1'
#
loop_
_entity.id
_entity.type
_entity.pdbx_description
1 polymer ?
#
loop_
_entity_poly.entity_id
_entity_poly.type
_entity_poly.pdbx_seq_one_letter_code
_entity_poly.pdbx_strand_id
1 'polypeptide(L)'
;RHAIRDFVYNGLRNKRSALSRIKAPQSGRNWAIGVLIEANKDLNKYFNDGAYSSSSLTIEEKKAIQKATESTNSPDVELNVPAFLWPIWNADLGAEAEKIAKNLCERAPAFLRVNLQRISIPKVQDILLEDNIHTEQHPSVATALIIISGQNKIKNCKAFRDGLVEIQD
;
A
#
# COMPACT_ATOMS: atom_id res chain seq x y z
N ARG A 1 10.57 -2.37 11.90
CA ARG A 1 9.13 -2.29 12.24
C ARG A 1 8.31 -1.71 11.07
N HIS A 2 8.72 -0.60 10.43
CA HIS A 2 7.96 0.03 9.34
C HIS A 2 7.78 -0.91 8.12
N ALA A 3 8.83 -1.60 7.68
CA ALA A 3 8.77 -2.53 6.55
C ALA A 3 7.76 -3.67 6.78
N ILE A 4 7.69 -4.22 8.01
CA ILE A 4 6.72 -5.27 8.36
C ILE A 4 5.30 -4.71 8.32
N ARG A 5 5.08 -3.53 8.90
CA ARG A 5 3.77 -2.87 8.87
C ARG A 5 3.31 -2.63 7.43
N ASP A 6 4.19 -2.05 6.62
CA ASP A 6 3.86 -1.71 5.22
C ASP A 6 3.59 -2.98 4.40
N PHE A 7 4.35 -4.06 4.62
CA PHE A 7 4.09 -5.38 4.03
C PHE A 7 2.70 -5.93 4.42
N VAL A 8 2.37 -5.89 5.71
CA VAL A 8 1.07 -6.40 6.22
C VAL A 8 -0.09 -5.57 5.65
N TYR A 9 -0.03 -4.24 5.71
CA TYR A 9 -1.11 -3.41 5.20
C TYR A 9 -1.25 -3.49 3.69
N ASN A 10 -0.16 -3.57 2.94
CA ASN A 10 -0.22 -3.80 1.50
C ASN A 10 -0.88 -5.15 1.19
N GLY A 11 -0.45 -6.20 1.87
CA GLY A 11 -1.04 -7.52 1.70
C GLY A 11 -2.51 -7.60 2.11
N LEU A 12 -2.96 -6.81 3.11
CA LEU A 12 -4.37 -6.76 3.49
C LEU A 12 -5.23 -6.07 2.41
N ARG A 13 -4.73 -5.01 1.77
CA ARG A 13 -5.44 -4.35 0.65
C ARG A 13 -5.58 -5.29 -0.55
N ASN A 14 -4.56 -6.11 -0.80
CA ASN A 14 -4.47 -7.02 -1.94
C ASN A 14 -4.72 -8.50 -1.52
N LYS A 15 -5.53 -8.73 -0.47
CA LYS A 15 -5.66 -10.05 0.15
C LYS A 15 -6.20 -11.10 -0.81
N ARG A 16 -7.20 -10.77 -1.62
CA ARG A 16 -7.87 -11.73 -2.51
C ARG A 16 -6.97 -12.12 -3.67
N SER A 17 -6.35 -11.14 -4.34
CA SER A 17 -5.40 -11.40 -5.41
C SER A 17 -4.16 -12.13 -4.89
N ALA A 18 -3.58 -11.71 -3.76
CA ALA A 18 -2.45 -12.40 -3.15
C ALA A 18 -2.75 -13.89 -2.85
N LEU A 19 -3.90 -14.19 -2.25
CA LEU A 19 -4.30 -15.58 -1.98
C LEU A 19 -4.55 -16.38 -3.27
N SER A 20 -4.91 -15.75 -4.36
CA SER A 20 -5.09 -16.42 -5.65
C SER A 20 -3.77 -16.82 -6.32
N ARG A 21 -2.63 -16.21 -5.94
CA ARG A 21 -1.29 -16.56 -6.46
C ARG A 21 -0.77 -17.92 -5.98
N ILE A 22 -1.51 -18.57 -5.09
CA ILE A 22 -1.20 -19.92 -4.63
C ILE A 22 -2.50 -20.72 -4.47
N LYS A 23 -2.63 -21.82 -5.18
CA LYS A 23 -3.80 -22.73 -5.09
C LYS A 23 -3.64 -23.68 -3.89
N ALA A 24 -3.69 -23.10 -2.68
CA ALA A 24 -3.53 -23.81 -1.41
C ALA A 24 -4.52 -23.27 -0.37
N PRO A 25 -4.77 -24.02 0.73
CA PRO A 25 -5.62 -23.55 1.82
C PRO A 25 -5.15 -22.20 2.38
N GLN A 26 -6.09 -21.37 2.82
CA GLN A 26 -5.76 -20.07 3.39
C GLN A 26 -4.97 -20.23 4.69
N SER A 27 -3.80 -19.64 4.72
CA SER A 27 -2.93 -19.55 5.89
C SER A 27 -2.11 -18.26 5.84
N GLY A 28 -1.55 -17.83 6.95
CA GLY A 28 -0.65 -16.68 6.99
C GLY A 28 0.59 -16.87 6.09
N ARG A 29 1.12 -18.11 6.03
CA ARG A 29 2.26 -18.44 5.17
C ARG A 29 1.89 -18.35 3.69
N ASN A 30 0.78 -18.97 3.25
CA ASN A 30 0.34 -18.93 1.86
C ASN A 30 -0.03 -17.50 1.42
N TRP A 31 -0.64 -16.73 2.32
CA TRP A 31 -0.88 -15.31 2.07
C TRP A 31 0.43 -14.51 1.90
N ALA A 32 1.43 -14.73 2.75
CA ALA A 32 2.73 -14.06 2.63
C ALA A 32 3.45 -14.43 1.32
N ILE A 33 3.38 -15.71 0.90
CA ILE A 33 3.89 -16.16 -0.39
C ILE A 33 3.20 -15.38 -1.53
N GLY A 34 1.86 -15.31 -1.51
CA GLY A 34 1.10 -14.58 -2.53
C GLY A 34 1.43 -13.09 -2.59
N VAL A 35 1.55 -12.42 -1.44
CA VAL A 35 1.96 -11.00 -1.37
C VAL A 35 3.35 -10.78 -1.97
N LEU A 36 4.30 -11.67 -1.72
CA LEU A 36 5.65 -11.58 -2.28
C LEU A 36 5.66 -11.83 -3.78
N ILE A 37 4.84 -12.74 -4.30
CA ILE A 37 4.65 -12.98 -5.74
C ILE A 37 4.12 -11.70 -6.42
N GLU A 38 3.06 -11.10 -5.88
CA GLU A 38 2.50 -9.85 -6.43
C GLU A 38 3.49 -8.69 -6.40
N ALA A 39 4.32 -8.62 -5.37
CA ALA A 39 5.39 -7.64 -5.27
C ALA A 39 6.61 -7.97 -6.15
N ASN A 40 6.53 -9.00 -6.97
CA ASN A 40 7.63 -9.50 -7.83
C ASN A 40 8.94 -9.73 -7.06
N LYS A 41 8.83 -10.32 -5.85
CA LYS A 41 9.99 -10.62 -4.99
C LYS A 41 10.47 -12.05 -5.20
N ASP A 42 11.79 -12.22 -5.17
CA ASP A 42 12.40 -13.55 -5.19
C ASP A 42 12.09 -14.29 -3.88
N LEU A 43 11.26 -15.33 -3.97
CA LEU A 43 10.82 -16.11 -2.81
C LEU A 43 11.99 -16.81 -2.09
N ASN A 44 13.07 -17.16 -2.80
CA ASN A 44 14.24 -17.83 -2.19
C ASN A 44 14.95 -16.92 -1.16
N LYS A 45 14.80 -15.61 -1.26
CA LYS A 45 15.33 -14.69 -0.25
C LYS A 45 14.59 -14.73 1.08
N TYR A 46 13.34 -15.21 1.09
CA TYR A 46 12.46 -15.22 2.27
C TYR A 46 12.19 -16.62 2.80
N PHE A 47 12.34 -17.64 1.95
CA PHE A 47 12.06 -19.06 2.25
C PHE A 47 13.28 -19.90 1.92
N ASN A 48 14.30 -19.92 2.81
CA ASN A 48 15.59 -20.55 2.55
C ASN A 48 16.23 -21.22 3.79
N ASP A 49 15.45 -21.44 4.87
CA ASP A 49 15.90 -22.04 6.12
C ASP A 49 17.01 -21.25 6.86
N GLY A 50 17.26 -20.00 6.47
CA GLY A 50 18.26 -19.15 7.13
C GLY A 50 17.79 -18.63 8.49
N ALA A 51 18.71 -18.09 9.29
CA ALA A 51 18.46 -17.64 10.67
C ALA A 51 17.33 -16.58 10.80
N TYR A 52 17.07 -15.81 9.76
CA TYR A 52 16.04 -14.74 9.73
C TYR A 52 15.03 -14.93 8.60
N SER A 53 14.93 -16.12 8.04
CA SER A 53 13.98 -16.47 6.97
C SER A 53 13.05 -17.59 7.42
N SER A 54 11.95 -17.74 6.69
CA SER A 54 11.06 -18.88 6.89
C SER A 54 11.65 -20.16 6.28
N SER A 55 11.11 -21.33 6.70
CA SER A 55 11.45 -22.61 6.08
C SER A 55 11.28 -22.56 4.56
N SER A 56 12.14 -23.28 3.85
CA SER A 56 12.10 -23.41 2.38
C SER A 56 10.71 -23.80 1.89
N LEU A 57 10.39 -23.42 0.65
CA LEU A 57 9.11 -23.79 0.05
C LEU A 57 9.03 -25.30 -0.15
N THR A 58 7.93 -25.90 0.28
CA THR A 58 7.66 -27.32 0.07
C THR A 58 7.37 -27.62 -1.40
N ILE A 59 7.43 -28.91 -1.76
CA ILE A 59 7.09 -29.37 -3.12
C ILE A 59 5.63 -29.05 -3.43
N GLU A 60 4.74 -29.19 -2.45
CA GLU A 60 3.32 -28.90 -2.56
C GLU A 60 3.09 -27.40 -2.81
N GLU A 61 3.78 -26.52 -2.07
CA GLU A 61 3.68 -25.06 -2.27
C GLU A 61 4.16 -24.65 -3.65
N LYS A 62 5.29 -25.19 -4.13
CA LYS A 62 5.80 -24.93 -5.49
C LYS A 62 4.80 -25.36 -6.57
N LYS A 63 4.20 -26.55 -6.43
CA LYS A 63 3.16 -27.03 -7.33
C LYS A 63 1.90 -26.14 -7.29
N ALA A 64 1.50 -25.70 -6.09
CA ALA A 64 0.33 -24.83 -5.91
C ALA A 64 0.54 -23.46 -6.53
N ILE A 65 1.75 -22.89 -6.48
CA ILE A 65 2.14 -21.65 -7.15
C ILE A 65 2.07 -21.84 -8.68
N GLN A 66 2.70 -22.89 -9.20
CA GLN A 66 2.66 -23.19 -10.64
C GLN A 66 1.22 -23.31 -11.14
N LYS A 67 0.38 -24.07 -10.42
CA LYS A 67 -1.04 -24.25 -10.76
C LYS A 67 -1.83 -22.93 -10.74
N ALA A 68 -1.43 -21.99 -9.90
CA ALA A 68 -2.05 -20.66 -9.86
C ALA A 68 -1.65 -19.81 -11.10
N THR A 69 -0.42 -19.91 -11.59
CA THR A 69 0.02 -19.18 -12.79
C THR A 69 -0.66 -19.67 -14.08
N GLU A 70 -1.14 -20.91 -14.10
CA GLU A 70 -1.86 -21.50 -15.23
C GLU A 70 -3.36 -21.16 -15.24
N SER A 71 -3.86 -20.46 -14.21
CA SER A 71 -5.29 -20.12 -14.07
C SER A 71 -5.53 -18.63 -14.17
N THR A 72 -6.61 -18.26 -14.85
CA THR A 72 -7.11 -16.87 -14.85
C THR A 72 -8.02 -16.65 -13.65
N ASN A 73 -7.86 -15.52 -12.99
CA ASN A 73 -8.76 -15.10 -11.92
C ASN A 73 -9.92 -14.27 -12.47
N SER A 74 -11.04 -14.27 -11.75
CA SER A 74 -12.15 -13.36 -12.04
C SER A 74 -11.76 -11.90 -11.70
N PRO A 75 -12.37 -10.90 -12.35
CA PRO A 75 -12.08 -9.50 -12.11
C PRO A 75 -12.20 -9.07 -10.64
N ASP A 76 -13.19 -9.59 -9.92
CA ASP A 76 -13.40 -9.30 -8.50
C ASP A 76 -12.23 -9.78 -7.62
N VAL A 77 -11.57 -10.86 -7.99
CA VAL A 77 -10.37 -11.36 -7.30
C VAL A 77 -9.16 -10.48 -7.62
N GLU A 78 -8.90 -10.20 -8.90
CA GLU A 78 -7.76 -9.38 -9.33
C GLU A 78 -7.86 -7.94 -8.80
N LEU A 79 -9.07 -7.40 -8.70
CA LEU A 79 -9.35 -6.05 -8.21
C LEU A 79 -9.57 -5.99 -6.69
N ASN A 80 -9.47 -7.12 -6.00
CA ASN A 80 -9.67 -7.22 -4.55
C ASN A 80 -11.05 -6.74 -4.06
N VAL A 81 -12.05 -6.72 -4.92
CA VAL A 81 -13.44 -6.35 -4.59
C VAL A 81 -14.19 -7.60 -4.14
N PRO A 82 -15.02 -7.55 -3.09
CA PRO A 82 -15.89 -8.67 -2.73
C PRO A 82 -16.76 -9.15 -3.90
N ALA A 83 -16.90 -10.46 -4.07
CA ALA A 83 -17.61 -11.03 -5.22
C ALA A 83 -19.06 -10.53 -5.37
N PHE A 84 -19.75 -10.28 -4.25
CA PHE A 84 -21.12 -9.74 -4.27
C PHE A 84 -21.18 -8.27 -4.67
N LEU A 85 -20.10 -7.52 -4.45
CA LEU A 85 -20.06 -6.07 -4.69
C LEU A 85 -19.63 -5.74 -6.12
N TRP A 86 -18.79 -6.58 -6.73
CA TRP A 86 -18.27 -6.32 -8.06
C TRP A 86 -19.35 -6.13 -9.14
N PRO A 87 -20.40 -6.98 -9.24
CA PRO A 87 -21.47 -6.76 -10.21
C PRO A 87 -22.21 -5.42 -10.01
N ILE A 88 -22.41 -5.01 -8.76
CA ILE A 88 -23.06 -3.73 -8.42
C ILE A 88 -22.18 -2.57 -8.88
N TRP A 89 -20.90 -2.58 -8.53
CA TRP A 89 -19.96 -1.54 -8.94
C TRP A 89 -19.82 -1.44 -10.45
N ASN A 90 -19.75 -2.59 -11.13
CA ASN A 90 -19.61 -2.61 -12.57
C ASN A 90 -20.87 -2.06 -13.27
N ALA A 91 -22.06 -2.29 -12.71
CA ALA A 91 -23.31 -1.74 -13.23
C ALA A 91 -23.42 -0.22 -12.97
N ASP A 92 -23.07 0.24 -11.78
CA ASP A 92 -23.26 1.64 -11.36
C ASP A 92 -22.15 2.58 -11.86
N LEU A 93 -20.90 2.10 -11.86
CA LEU A 93 -19.70 2.90 -12.17
C LEU A 93 -19.20 2.66 -13.61
N GLY A 94 -19.66 1.60 -14.27
CA GLY A 94 -19.25 1.27 -15.63
C GLY A 94 -17.74 1.19 -15.82
N ALA A 95 -17.20 1.90 -16.79
CA ALA A 95 -15.77 1.92 -17.12
C ALA A 95 -14.86 2.45 -15.98
N GLU A 96 -15.38 3.19 -15.01
CA GLU A 96 -14.60 3.72 -13.89
C GLU A 96 -14.43 2.68 -12.76
N ALA A 97 -15.23 1.62 -12.71
CA ALA A 97 -15.22 0.62 -11.63
C ALA A 97 -13.84 0.00 -11.40
N GLU A 98 -13.16 -0.38 -12.48
CA GLU A 98 -11.82 -0.98 -12.39
C GLU A 98 -10.77 0.00 -11.87
N LYS A 99 -10.79 1.23 -12.34
CA LYS A 99 -9.87 2.28 -11.92
C LYS A 99 -10.06 2.63 -10.44
N ILE A 100 -11.32 2.74 -10.01
CA ILE A 100 -11.66 2.99 -8.60
C ILE A 100 -11.19 1.83 -7.73
N ALA A 101 -11.45 0.58 -8.13
CA ALA A 101 -11.00 -0.60 -7.39
C ALA A 101 -9.47 -0.65 -7.24
N LYS A 102 -8.72 -0.39 -8.31
CA LYS A 102 -7.25 -0.31 -8.26
C LYS A 102 -6.76 0.77 -7.29
N ASN A 103 -7.33 1.97 -7.35
CA ASN A 103 -6.96 3.06 -6.46
C ASN A 103 -7.21 2.74 -4.98
N LEU A 104 -8.27 1.98 -4.67
CA LEU A 104 -8.56 1.56 -3.30
C LEU A 104 -7.56 0.52 -2.75
N CYS A 105 -6.85 -0.20 -3.63
CA CYS A 105 -5.78 -1.11 -3.24
C CYS A 105 -4.44 -0.40 -2.98
N GLU A 106 -4.31 0.86 -3.38
CA GLU A 106 -3.11 1.64 -3.16
C GLU A 106 -3.09 2.28 -1.78
N ARG A 107 -1.89 2.69 -1.34
CA ARG A 107 -1.76 3.47 -0.12
C ARG A 107 -2.23 4.89 -0.40
N ALA A 108 -3.18 5.38 0.39
CA ALA A 108 -3.61 6.77 0.32
C ALA A 108 -2.42 7.72 0.55
N PRO A 109 -2.29 8.80 -0.24
CA PRO A 109 -1.35 9.86 0.04
C PRO A 109 -1.72 10.54 1.37
N ALA A 110 -0.74 11.07 2.06
CA ALA A 110 -0.97 11.86 3.26
C ALA A 110 -0.80 13.34 2.94
N PHE A 111 -1.65 14.15 3.52
CA PHE A 111 -1.67 15.59 3.29
C PHE A 111 -1.37 16.35 4.57
N LEU A 112 -0.78 17.55 4.42
CA LEU A 112 -0.63 18.53 5.49
C LEU A 112 -1.43 19.77 5.13
N ARG A 113 -2.17 20.30 6.10
CA ARG A 113 -2.74 21.64 6.01
C ARG A 113 -1.76 22.63 6.62
N VAL A 114 -1.40 23.67 5.86
CA VAL A 114 -0.52 24.74 6.32
C VAL A 114 -1.34 25.84 6.98
N ASN A 115 -0.89 26.32 8.13
CA ASN A 115 -1.45 27.48 8.80
C ASN A 115 -0.93 28.77 8.16
N LEU A 116 -1.59 29.23 7.10
CA LEU A 116 -1.16 30.43 6.34
C LEU A 116 -1.20 31.73 7.15
N GLN A 117 -1.86 31.77 8.32
CA GLN A 117 -1.82 32.92 9.23
C GLN A 117 -0.45 33.03 9.93
N ARG A 118 0.30 31.94 10.02
CA ARG A 118 1.58 31.87 10.75
C ARG A 118 2.78 31.75 9.84
N ILE A 119 2.65 31.11 8.66
CA ILE A 119 3.77 30.83 7.78
C ILE A 119 3.31 30.68 6.33
N SER A 120 4.18 31.05 5.38
CA SER A 120 3.96 30.80 3.95
C SER A 120 4.38 29.38 3.56
N ILE A 121 3.79 28.86 2.47
CA ILE A 121 4.09 27.50 1.96
C ILE A 121 5.58 27.28 1.68
N PRO A 122 6.30 28.15 0.94
CA PRO A 122 7.72 27.93 0.71
C PRO A 122 8.53 27.81 2.01
N LYS A 123 8.26 28.70 2.97
CA LYS A 123 8.99 28.67 4.26
C LYS A 123 8.73 27.41 5.08
N VAL A 124 7.50 26.91 5.08
CA VAL A 124 7.21 25.67 5.82
C VAL A 124 7.78 24.45 5.10
N GLN A 125 7.85 24.46 3.78
CA GLN A 125 8.51 23.39 3.02
C GLN A 125 10.01 23.33 3.33
N ASP A 126 10.69 24.47 3.47
CA ASP A 126 12.09 24.54 3.88
C ASP A 126 12.28 23.90 5.29
N ILE A 127 11.43 24.26 6.26
CA ILE A 127 11.48 23.69 7.62
C ILE A 127 11.22 22.16 7.60
N LEU A 128 10.27 21.70 6.78
CA LEU A 128 9.98 20.27 6.62
C LEU A 128 11.16 19.54 5.98
N LEU A 129 11.83 20.17 5.02
CA LEU A 129 12.99 19.60 4.34
C LEU A 129 14.18 19.43 5.30
N GLU A 130 14.41 20.35 6.24
CA GLU A 130 15.43 20.21 7.31
C GLU A 130 15.21 18.92 8.12
N ASP A 131 13.97 18.52 8.35
CA ASP A 131 13.60 17.25 9.01
C ASP A 131 13.56 16.05 8.03
N ASN A 132 14.04 16.22 6.78
CA ASN A 132 13.97 15.24 5.68
C ASN A 132 12.52 14.78 5.41
N ILE A 133 11.60 15.71 5.35
CA ILE A 133 10.21 15.53 4.94
C ILE A 133 10.04 16.28 3.62
N HIS A 134 9.85 15.54 2.54
CA HIS A 134 9.67 16.10 1.20
C HIS A 134 8.18 16.29 0.94
N THR A 135 7.81 17.48 0.48
CA THR A 135 6.41 17.81 0.19
C THR A 135 6.28 18.56 -1.12
N GLU A 136 5.13 18.41 -1.76
CA GLU A 136 4.71 19.19 -2.93
C GLU A 136 3.42 19.91 -2.62
N GLN A 137 3.22 21.08 -3.22
CA GLN A 137 1.97 21.82 -3.07
C GLN A 137 0.84 21.10 -3.81
N HIS A 138 -0.33 21.00 -3.17
CA HIS A 138 -1.49 20.41 -3.83
C HIS A 138 -1.97 21.30 -4.98
N PRO A 139 -2.23 20.76 -6.19
CA PRO A 139 -2.52 21.57 -7.37
C PRO A 139 -3.83 22.37 -7.28
N SER A 140 -4.80 21.87 -6.49
CA SER A 140 -6.13 22.49 -6.39
C SER A 140 -6.44 23.09 -5.01
N VAL A 141 -5.58 22.89 -4.00
CA VAL A 141 -5.83 23.37 -2.64
C VAL A 141 -4.63 24.16 -2.15
N ALA A 142 -4.76 25.49 -2.15
CA ALA A 142 -3.66 26.40 -1.86
C ALA A 142 -3.04 26.24 -0.46
N THR A 143 -3.78 25.67 0.52
CA THR A 143 -3.29 25.46 1.88
C THR A 143 -2.75 24.07 2.13
N ALA A 144 -2.77 23.16 1.13
CA ALA A 144 -2.41 21.77 1.30
C ALA A 144 -1.05 21.42 0.69
N LEU A 145 -0.30 20.60 1.40
CA LEU A 145 0.91 19.93 0.93
C LEU A 145 0.70 18.44 0.86
N ILE A 146 1.17 17.83 -0.23
CA ILE A 146 1.24 16.37 -0.41
C ILE A 146 2.57 15.91 0.16
N ILE A 147 2.56 14.89 1.04
CA ILE A 147 3.79 14.31 1.58
C ILE A 147 4.32 13.28 0.57
N ILE A 148 5.47 13.55 0.00
CA ILE A 148 6.15 12.65 -0.94
C ILE A 148 7.01 11.63 -0.19
N SER A 149 7.72 12.07 0.87
CA SER A 149 8.50 11.17 1.71
C SER A 149 8.65 11.72 3.14
N GLY A 150 9.06 10.88 4.09
CA GLY A 150 9.26 11.28 5.48
C GLY A 150 7.99 11.31 6.34
N GLN A 151 6.85 10.77 5.87
CA GLN A 151 5.57 10.77 6.59
C GLN A 151 5.64 10.32 8.05
N ASN A 152 6.50 9.36 8.38
CA ASN A 152 6.67 8.85 9.74
C ASN A 152 7.35 9.85 10.69
N LYS A 153 7.94 10.91 10.18
CA LYS A 153 8.65 11.94 10.95
C LYS A 153 7.74 13.12 11.31
N ILE A 154 6.60 13.31 10.63
CA ILE A 154 5.73 14.48 10.75
C ILE A 154 5.39 14.81 12.21
N LYS A 155 4.91 13.83 12.99
CA LYS A 155 4.50 14.07 14.39
C LYS A 155 5.63 14.56 15.30
N ASN A 156 6.88 14.33 14.92
CA ASN A 156 8.07 14.71 15.67
C ASN A 156 8.81 15.92 15.08
N CYS A 157 8.40 16.41 13.90
CA CYS A 157 9.05 17.55 13.26
C CYS A 157 8.70 18.88 13.94
N LYS A 158 9.56 19.88 13.75
CA LYS A 158 9.37 21.22 14.30
C LYS A 158 8.08 21.86 13.79
N ALA A 159 7.84 21.81 12.48
CA ALA A 159 6.68 22.42 11.84
C ALA A 159 5.34 21.94 12.45
N PHE A 160 5.22 20.64 12.77
CA PHE A 160 4.03 20.07 13.39
C PHE A 160 3.89 20.48 14.87
N ARG A 161 4.97 20.40 15.64
CA ARG A 161 4.97 20.78 17.08
C ARG A 161 4.64 22.26 17.29
N ASP A 162 5.12 23.11 16.40
CA ASP A 162 4.88 24.57 16.44
C ASP A 162 3.51 24.95 15.86
N GLY A 163 2.69 23.99 15.40
CA GLY A 163 1.36 24.24 14.84
C GLY A 163 1.40 25.03 13.51
N LEU A 164 2.48 24.87 12.75
CA LEU A 164 2.62 25.45 11.40
C LEU A 164 1.93 24.57 10.35
N VAL A 165 1.85 23.26 10.61
CA VAL A 165 1.14 22.28 9.77
C VAL A 165 0.33 21.34 10.62
N GLU A 166 -0.73 20.78 10.03
CA GLU A 166 -1.58 19.74 10.61
C GLU A 166 -1.78 18.61 9.61
N ILE A 167 -1.78 17.36 10.10
CA ILE A 167 -2.04 16.19 9.24
C ILE A 167 -3.52 16.20 8.88
N GLN A 168 -3.81 16.07 7.58
CA GLN A 168 -5.16 15.86 7.04
C GLN A 168 -5.21 14.50 6.37
N ASP A 169 -6.40 13.88 6.36
CA ASP A 169 -6.66 12.62 5.68
C ASP A 169 -6.68 12.80 4.16
#